data_5be9f656e3d1605025af5e71f10b12fe
#
_entry.id   5be9f656e3d1605025af5e71f10b12fe
#
_cell.length_a   1.000
_cell.length_b   1.000
_cell.length_c   1.000
_cell.angle_alpha   90.00
_cell.angle_beta   90.00
_cell.angle_gamma   90.00
#
_symmetry.space_group_name_H-M   'P 1'
#
loop_
_entity.id
_entity.type
_entity.pdbx_description
1 polymer ?
#
loop_
_entity_poly.entity_id
_entity_poly.type
_entity_poly.pdbx_seq_one_letter_code
_entity_poly.pdbx_strand_id
1 'polypeptide(L)'
;MELLVVTLAHVLPGKDTEARAHIRSIANTLRSAPGLISTRLYRGRSNGIVYLLLTTWDDEQSWLKAQERHSPKKLLLTATNLLASQPEQWLLSYLWGYSRPTAPAQIASIHIMTLDPQRIEQVQKQWLAGLYQPELQMHLTFAFFARGINDTPTAHRLATVARTAGYQEVFARQSSLLFGFFSWANEMERENFYAHDIYRRVKRTVEKGAPINVLSLEML
;
A
#
# COMPACT_ATOMS: atom_id res chain seq x y z
N MET A 1 -9.68 -15.18 -2.23
CA MET A 1 -9.15 -14.05 -3.01
C MET A 1 -8.14 -13.34 -2.13
N GLU A 2 -6.92 -13.18 -2.62
CA GLU A 2 -5.85 -12.55 -1.86
C GLU A 2 -6.24 -11.15 -1.36
N LEU A 3 -5.88 -10.88 -0.11
CA LEU A 3 -6.08 -9.59 0.53
C LEU A 3 -4.73 -8.88 0.68
N LEU A 4 -4.64 -7.67 0.17
CA LEU A 4 -3.49 -6.80 0.40
C LEU A 4 -3.77 -5.90 1.60
N VAL A 5 -2.80 -5.79 2.50
CA VAL A 5 -2.87 -4.85 3.63
C VAL A 5 -1.62 -3.98 3.63
N VAL A 6 -1.85 -2.69 3.54
CA VAL A 6 -0.81 -1.66 3.60
C VAL A 6 -0.91 -0.95 4.93
N THR A 7 0.18 -0.92 5.67
CA THR A 7 0.28 -0.16 6.94
C THR A 7 1.37 0.89 6.81
N LEU A 8 1.03 2.15 7.07
CA LEU A 8 1.94 3.29 7.00
C LEU A 8 2.18 3.84 8.40
N ALA A 9 3.44 4.03 8.76
CA ALA A 9 3.85 4.57 10.05
C ALA A 9 4.72 5.82 9.85
N HIS A 10 4.25 6.95 10.35
CA HIS A 10 5.03 8.19 10.42
C HIS A 10 5.82 8.21 11.73
N VAL A 11 7.13 8.38 11.65
CA VAL A 11 8.05 8.29 12.80
C VAL A 11 8.48 9.68 13.25
N LEU A 12 8.63 9.85 14.56
CA LEU A 12 9.14 11.08 15.14
C LEU A 12 10.59 11.36 14.70
N PRO A 13 10.97 12.63 14.48
CA PRO A 13 12.35 13.00 14.24
C PRO A 13 13.28 12.47 15.35
N GLY A 14 14.43 11.94 14.95
CA GLY A 14 15.43 11.35 15.86
C GLY A 14 15.12 9.93 16.35
N LYS A 15 13.95 9.35 16.00
CA LYS A 15 13.55 8.00 16.40
C LYS A 15 13.68 6.93 15.31
N ASP A 16 14.36 7.24 14.21
CA ASP A 16 14.45 6.35 13.05
C ASP A 16 15.02 4.96 13.39
N THR A 17 16.13 4.91 14.13
CA THR A 17 16.79 3.64 14.47
C THR A 17 15.91 2.76 15.36
N GLU A 18 15.31 3.34 16.38
CA GLU A 18 14.41 2.62 17.29
C GLU A 18 13.16 2.14 16.56
N ALA A 19 12.55 3.02 15.77
CA ALA A 19 11.35 2.68 14.98
C ALA A 19 11.65 1.59 13.95
N ARG A 20 12.78 1.67 13.26
CA ARG A 20 13.22 0.64 12.30
C ARG A 20 13.36 -0.72 12.95
N ALA A 21 14.00 -0.79 14.12
CA ALA A 21 14.16 -2.04 14.87
C ALA A 21 12.79 -2.59 15.29
N HIS A 22 11.89 -1.75 15.81
CA HIS A 22 10.55 -2.14 16.21
C HIS A 22 9.72 -2.65 15.03
N ILE A 23 9.70 -1.93 13.91
CA ILE A 23 8.91 -2.32 12.73
C ILE A 23 9.45 -3.61 12.09
N ARG A 24 10.78 -3.81 12.09
CA ARG A 24 11.37 -5.10 11.67
C ARG A 24 10.95 -6.25 12.58
N SER A 25 10.90 -6.03 13.88
CA SER A 25 10.38 -7.02 14.83
C SER A 25 8.92 -7.38 14.53
N ILE A 26 8.08 -6.37 14.24
CA ILE A 26 6.69 -6.60 13.81
C ILE A 26 6.65 -7.44 12.53
N ALA A 27 7.42 -7.07 11.50
CA ALA A 27 7.46 -7.81 10.24
C ALA A 27 7.89 -9.27 10.45
N ASN A 28 8.83 -9.53 11.35
CA ASN A 28 9.26 -10.89 11.69
C ASN A 28 8.17 -11.67 12.45
N THR A 29 7.49 -11.03 13.40
CA THR A 29 6.35 -11.64 14.12
C THR A 29 5.23 -12.04 13.17
N LEU A 30 4.95 -11.21 12.16
CA LEU A 30 3.93 -11.48 11.17
C LEU A 30 4.24 -12.73 10.33
N ARG A 31 5.50 -13.06 10.09
CA ARG A 31 5.90 -14.23 9.28
C ARG A 31 5.37 -15.56 9.83
N SER A 32 5.07 -15.62 11.11
CA SER A 32 4.47 -16.81 11.74
C SER A 32 2.94 -16.84 11.67
N ALA A 33 2.30 -15.80 11.12
CA ALA A 33 0.85 -15.72 11.06
C ALA A 33 0.29 -16.67 9.99
N PRO A 34 -0.66 -17.53 10.34
CA PRO A 34 -1.30 -18.43 9.38
C PRO A 34 -2.00 -17.64 8.27
N GLY A 35 -1.79 -18.05 7.02
CA GLY A 35 -2.38 -17.42 5.84
C GLY A 35 -1.66 -16.13 5.38
N LEU A 36 -0.53 -15.79 6.00
CA LEU A 36 0.33 -14.74 5.45
C LEU A 36 1.14 -15.30 4.27
N ILE A 37 0.97 -14.72 3.08
CA ILE A 37 1.72 -15.08 1.87
C ILE A 37 3.07 -14.36 1.82
N SER A 38 3.05 -13.04 2.06
CA SER A 38 4.26 -12.22 1.96
C SER A 38 4.25 -11.01 2.89
N THR A 39 5.45 -10.58 3.26
CA THR A 39 5.69 -9.35 4.01
C THR A 39 6.85 -8.61 3.38
N ARG A 40 6.64 -7.32 3.07
CA ARG A 40 7.67 -6.43 2.54
C ARG A 40 7.69 -5.14 3.34
N LEU A 41 8.88 -4.67 3.67
CA LEU A 41 9.09 -3.45 4.43
C LEU A 41 9.86 -2.43 3.59
N TYR A 42 9.36 -1.22 3.56
CA TYR A 42 9.95 -0.09 2.84
C TYR A 42 10.10 1.11 3.76
N ARG A 43 11.07 1.97 3.43
CA ARG A 43 11.28 3.27 4.07
C ARG A 43 11.02 4.39 3.07
N GLY A 44 10.36 5.46 3.50
CA GLY A 44 10.15 6.66 2.70
C GLY A 44 11.48 7.40 2.45
N ARG A 45 11.63 7.91 1.22
CA ARG A 45 12.83 8.66 0.76
C ARG A 45 12.62 10.18 0.76
N SER A 46 11.44 10.68 1.10
CA SER A 46 11.07 12.10 1.10
C SER A 46 10.95 12.66 2.51
N ASN A 47 10.63 13.96 2.61
CA ASN A 47 10.50 14.72 3.86
C ASN A 47 9.68 13.96 4.93
N GLY A 48 10.36 13.62 6.03
CA GLY A 48 9.80 12.82 7.12
C GLY A 48 10.23 11.36 7.06
N ILE A 49 10.23 10.72 8.22
CA ILE A 49 10.59 9.31 8.35
C ILE A 49 9.28 8.52 8.29
N VAL A 50 9.09 7.80 7.19
CA VAL A 50 7.90 7.00 6.96
C VAL A 50 8.31 5.56 6.68
N TYR A 51 7.59 4.61 7.30
CA TYR A 51 7.74 3.20 7.01
C TYR A 51 6.43 2.66 6.44
N LEU A 52 6.56 1.84 5.41
CA LEU A 52 5.44 1.14 4.79
C LEU A 52 5.65 -0.37 4.95
N LEU A 53 4.70 -1.02 5.58
CA LEU A 53 4.62 -2.47 5.69
C LEU A 53 3.51 -2.95 4.76
N LEU A 54 3.90 -3.72 3.74
CA LEU A 54 2.98 -4.37 2.82
C LEU A 54 2.89 -5.85 3.18
N THR A 55 1.68 -6.34 3.40
CA THR A 55 1.41 -7.75 3.66
C THR A 55 0.36 -8.27 2.69
N THR A 56 0.55 -9.50 2.22
CA THR A 56 -0.40 -10.22 1.37
C THR A 56 -0.90 -11.44 2.12
N TRP A 57 -2.20 -11.68 2.11
CA TRP A 57 -2.88 -12.75 2.83
C TRP A 57 -3.65 -13.63 1.86
N ASP A 58 -3.74 -14.94 2.16
CA ASP A 58 -4.48 -15.91 1.34
C ASP A 58 -5.92 -15.48 1.11
N ASP A 59 -6.55 -15.03 2.19
CA ASP A 59 -7.93 -14.57 2.19
C ASP A 59 -8.23 -13.65 3.40
N GLU A 60 -9.44 -13.14 3.39
CA GLU A 60 -9.99 -12.32 4.45
C GLU A 60 -10.08 -13.03 5.80
N GLN A 61 -10.40 -14.32 5.80
CA GLN A 61 -10.56 -15.07 7.06
C GLN A 61 -9.22 -15.22 7.77
N SER A 62 -8.16 -15.47 7.02
CA SER A 62 -6.79 -15.53 7.52
C SER A 62 -6.37 -14.19 8.13
N TRP A 63 -6.66 -13.09 7.43
CA TRP A 63 -6.44 -11.75 7.97
C TRP A 63 -7.25 -11.49 9.26
N LEU A 64 -8.54 -11.82 9.28
CA LEU A 64 -9.38 -11.61 10.46
C LEU A 64 -8.88 -12.39 11.67
N LYS A 65 -8.50 -13.66 11.50
CA LYS A 65 -7.90 -14.47 12.56
C LYS A 65 -6.58 -13.88 13.07
N ALA A 66 -5.77 -13.33 12.16
CA ALA A 66 -4.50 -12.71 12.51
C ALA A 66 -4.67 -11.40 13.32
N GLN A 67 -5.82 -10.70 13.21
CA GLN A 67 -6.04 -9.42 13.91
C GLN A 67 -5.95 -9.50 15.43
N GLU A 68 -6.15 -10.65 16.02
CA GLU A 68 -6.06 -10.81 17.47
C GLU A 68 -4.63 -10.69 17.98
N ARG A 69 -3.66 -11.31 17.27
CA ARG A 69 -2.27 -11.43 17.71
C ARG A 69 -1.25 -10.77 16.77
N HIS A 70 -1.59 -10.64 15.49
CA HIS A 70 -0.67 -10.25 14.42
C HIS A 70 -1.14 -9.00 13.66
N SER A 71 -1.93 -8.12 14.29
CA SER A 71 -2.34 -6.87 13.66
C SER A 71 -1.17 -5.89 13.59
N PRO A 72 -0.66 -5.52 12.40
CA PRO A 72 0.44 -4.57 12.28
C PRO A 72 0.15 -3.23 12.96
N LYS A 73 -1.06 -2.71 12.78
CA LYS A 73 -1.49 -1.45 13.40
C LYS A 73 -1.50 -1.52 14.92
N LYS A 74 -2.04 -2.60 15.51
CA LYS A 74 -2.03 -2.77 16.97
C LYS A 74 -0.61 -2.89 17.51
N LEU A 75 0.25 -3.65 16.83
CA LEU A 75 1.64 -3.81 17.23
C LEU A 75 2.42 -2.49 17.15
N LEU A 76 2.17 -1.66 16.13
CA LEU A 76 2.76 -0.31 16.04
C LEU A 76 2.29 0.59 17.18
N LEU A 77 1.03 0.49 17.59
CA LEU A 77 0.47 1.28 18.69
C LEU A 77 1.04 0.90 20.07
N THR A 78 1.79 -0.21 20.20
CA THR A 78 2.52 -0.52 21.46
C THR A 78 3.73 0.39 21.68
N ALA A 79 4.17 1.13 20.65
CA ALA A 79 5.33 2.02 20.69
C ALA A 79 4.97 3.42 20.18
N THR A 80 3.92 4.02 20.75
CA THR A 80 3.41 5.36 20.37
C THR A 80 4.44 6.46 20.53
N ASN A 81 5.40 6.31 21.47
CA ASN A 81 6.52 7.22 21.67
C ASN A 81 7.50 7.29 20.50
N LEU A 82 7.39 6.39 19.53
CA LEU A 82 8.19 6.40 18.30
C LEU A 82 7.46 7.05 17.12
N LEU A 83 6.14 7.23 17.21
CA LEU A 83 5.27 7.63 16.12
C LEU A 83 4.89 9.09 16.17
N ALA A 84 4.94 9.77 15.02
CA ALA A 84 4.49 11.16 14.87
C ALA A 84 2.96 11.28 14.74
N SER A 85 2.29 10.21 14.31
CA SER A 85 0.84 10.11 14.19
C SER A 85 0.39 8.66 14.37
N GLN A 86 -0.92 8.46 14.47
CA GLN A 86 -1.47 7.10 14.45
C GLN A 86 -1.15 6.41 13.12
N PRO A 87 -0.79 5.11 13.13
CA PRO A 87 -0.53 4.36 11.90
C PRO A 87 -1.78 4.30 11.02
N GLU A 88 -1.60 4.56 9.73
CA GLU A 88 -2.64 4.38 8.72
C GLU A 88 -2.61 2.94 8.22
N GLN A 89 -3.78 2.37 7.95
CA GLN A 89 -3.88 1.01 7.42
C GLN A 89 -5.00 0.92 6.40
N TRP A 90 -4.69 0.34 5.25
CA TRP A 90 -5.64 0.12 4.15
C TRP A 90 -5.75 -1.36 3.82
N LEU A 91 -6.97 -1.79 3.63
CA LEU A 91 -7.34 -3.11 3.14
C LEU A 91 -7.70 -2.96 1.67
N LEU A 92 -7.03 -3.70 0.80
CA LEU A 92 -7.06 -3.48 -0.62
C LEU A 92 -7.43 -4.77 -1.36
N SER A 93 -8.30 -4.64 -2.35
CA SER A 93 -8.62 -5.68 -3.32
C SER A 93 -7.75 -5.50 -4.57
N TYR A 94 -7.17 -6.59 -5.01
CA TYR A 94 -6.30 -6.64 -6.17
C TYR A 94 -7.07 -6.34 -7.46
N LEU A 95 -6.56 -5.46 -8.31
CA LEU A 95 -7.12 -5.15 -9.63
C LEU A 95 -6.18 -5.59 -10.77
N TRP A 96 -4.88 -5.42 -10.56
CA TRP A 96 -3.85 -5.75 -11.53
C TRP A 96 -2.50 -5.93 -10.83
N GLY A 97 -1.66 -6.79 -11.39
CA GLY A 97 -0.31 -7.01 -10.92
C GLY A 97 0.67 -7.39 -12.01
N TYR A 98 1.92 -7.04 -11.79
CA TYR A 98 3.05 -7.34 -12.66
C TYR A 98 4.26 -7.73 -11.81
N SER A 99 5.00 -8.74 -12.25
CA SER A 99 6.25 -9.16 -11.60
C SER A 99 7.25 -9.64 -12.63
N ARG A 100 8.47 -9.15 -12.50
CA ARG A 100 9.65 -9.64 -13.23
C ARG A 100 10.56 -10.35 -12.20
N PRO A 101 10.52 -11.69 -12.11
CA PRO A 101 11.17 -12.42 -11.00
C PRO A 101 12.68 -12.24 -10.91
N THR A 102 13.34 -11.94 -12.03
CA THR A 102 14.81 -11.84 -12.12
C THR A 102 15.39 -10.47 -11.77
N ALA A 103 14.53 -9.46 -11.61
CA ALA A 103 15.00 -8.09 -11.36
C ALA A 103 14.81 -7.69 -9.88
N PRO A 104 15.84 -7.17 -9.21
CA PRO A 104 15.72 -6.69 -7.83
C PRO A 104 14.84 -5.44 -7.78
N ALA A 105 13.91 -5.39 -6.84
CA ALA A 105 13.05 -4.24 -6.58
C ALA A 105 13.69 -3.34 -5.52
N GLN A 106 14.66 -2.51 -5.90
CA GLN A 106 15.41 -1.68 -4.95
C GLN A 106 14.67 -0.38 -4.58
N ILE A 107 13.97 0.18 -5.55
CA ILE A 107 13.28 1.46 -5.43
C ILE A 107 11.81 1.24 -5.72
N ALA A 108 10.95 1.90 -4.96
CA ALA A 108 9.52 1.82 -5.17
C ALA A 108 8.84 3.18 -4.99
N SER A 109 7.61 3.27 -5.41
CA SER A 109 6.70 4.33 -4.96
C SER A 109 5.28 3.80 -4.78
N ILE A 110 4.54 4.47 -3.91
CA ILE A 110 3.10 4.32 -3.83
C ILE A 110 2.40 5.54 -4.39
N HIS A 111 1.29 5.29 -5.06
CA HIS A 111 0.37 6.31 -5.55
C HIS A 111 -0.96 6.14 -4.84
N ILE A 112 -1.33 7.12 -4.03
CA ILE A 112 -2.58 7.11 -3.28
C ILE A 112 -3.51 8.14 -3.91
N MET A 113 -4.69 7.69 -4.35
CA MET A 113 -5.71 8.51 -4.98
C MET A 113 -7.01 8.37 -4.22
N THR A 114 -7.45 9.45 -3.59
CA THR A 114 -8.78 9.54 -2.99
C THR A 114 -9.70 10.26 -3.97
N LEU A 115 -10.74 9.57 -4.43
CA LEU A 115 -11.60 9.97 -5.51
C LEU A 115 -13.06 10.12 -5.06
N ASP A 116 -13.82 10.92 -5.77
CA ASP A 116 -15.27 10.86 -5.71
C ASP A 116 -15.75 9.45 -6.13
N PRO A 117 -16.66 8.80 -5.38
CA PRO A 117 -17.20 7.49 -5.72
C PRO A 117 -17.73 7.37 -7.15
N GLN A 118 -18.29 8.44 -7.69
CA GLN A 118 -18.81 8.45 -9.07
C GLN A 118 -17.71 8.39 -10.13
N ARG A 119 -16.47 8.74 -9.79
CA ARG A 119 -15.34 8.82 -10.72
C ARG A 119 -14.39 7.63 -10.63
N ILE A 120 -14.46 6.83 -9.57
CA ILE A 120 -13.49 5.77 -9.29
C ILE A 120 -13.40 4.75 -10.43
N GLU A 121 -14.53 4.35 -10.99
CA GLU A 121 -14.58 3.39 -12.10
C GLU A 121 -13.89 3.91 -13.38
N GLN A 122 -14.11 5.18 -13.69
CA GLN A 122 -13.49 5.82 -14.86
C GLN A 122 -11.98 5.92 -14.67
N VAL A 123 -11.52 6.37 -13.52
CA VAL A 123 -10.09 6.53 -13.21
C VAL A 123 -9.40 5.16 -13.17
N GLN A 124 -10.04 4.16 -12.55
CA GLN A 124 -9.55 2.78 -12.54
C GLN A 124 -9.34 2.24 -13.96
N LYS A 125 -10.33 2.39 -14.84
CA LYS A 125 -10.21 1.94 -16.24
C LYS A 125 -9.05 2.62 -16.97
N GLN A 126 -8.86 3.91 -16.75
CA GLN A 126 -7.77 4.68 -17.37
C GLN A 126 -6.39 4.22 -16.89
N TRP A 127 -6.22 3.99 -15.58
CA TRP A 127 -5.00 3.44 -15.02
C TRP A 127 -4.70 2.06 -15.58
N LEU A 128 -5.68 1.15 -15.55
CA LEU A 128 -5.52 -0.20 -16.05
C LEU A 128 -5.16 -0.21 -17.55
N ALA A 129 -5.81 0.62 -18.36
CA ALA A 129 -5.47 0.74 -19.78
C ALA A 129 -4.02 1.15 -20.02
N GLY A 130 -3.46 2.03 -19.17
CA GLY A 130 -2.05 2.39 -19.21
C GLY A 130 -1.12 1.27 -18.73
N LEU A 131 -1.48 0.63 -17.62
CA LEU A 131 -0.68 -0.43 -16.99
C LEU A 131 -0.61 -1.72 -17.82
N TYR A 132 -1.59 -1.97 -18.69
CA TYR A 132 -1.55 -3.08 -19.63
C TYR A 132 -0.65 -2.85 -20.85
N GLN A 133 -0.08 -1.64 -21.04
CA GLN A 133 0.82 -1.37 -22.15
C GLN A 133 2.21 -1.96 -21.86
N PRO A 134 2.74 -2.84 -22.76
CA PRO A 134 4.04 -3.47 -22.56
C PRO A 134 5.19 -2.47 -22.43
N GLU A 135 5.09 -1.33 -23.13
CA GLU A 135 6.08 -0.26 -23.12
C GLU A 135 6.24 0.37 -21.74
N LEU A 136 5.16 0.43 -20.95
CA LEU A 136 5.22 0.93 -19.59
C LEU A 136 5.69 -0.16 -18.61
N GLN A 137 5.26 -1.41 -18.85
CA GLN A 137 5.61 -2.55 -17.99
C GLN A 137 7.11 -2.89 -18.05
N MET A 138 7.76 -2.67 -19.20
CA MET A 138 9.18 -2.99 -19.36
C MET A 138 10.10 -2.27 -18.36
N HIS A 139 9.68 -1.16 -17.80
CA HIS A 139 10.44 -0.43 -16.79
C HIS A 139 10.24 -0.99 -15.38
N LEU A 140 9.17 -1.74 -15.13
CA LEU A 140 8.78 -2.22 -13.81
C LEU A 140 9.50 -3.53 -13.44
N THR A 141 9.76 -3.71 -12.15
CA THR A 141 10.23 -5.00 -11.58
C THR A 141 9.11 -5.73 -10.86
N PHE A 142 8.37 -5.00 -10.05
CA PHE A 142 7.16 -5.47 -9.38
C PHE A 142 6.18 -4.32 -9.26
N ALA A 143 4.92 -4.57 -9.56
CA ALA A 143 3.88 -3.56 -9.42
C ALA A 143 2.53 -4.20 -9.13
N PHE A 144 1.67 -3.46 -8.47
CA PHE A 144 0.26 -3.78 -8.39
C PHE A 144 -0.59 -2.52 -8.37
N PHE A 145 -1.83 -2.68 -8.77
CA PHE A 145 -2.87 -1.69 -8.67
C PHE A 145 -4.07 -2.30 -7.95
N ALA A 146 -4.60 -1.59 -6.97
CA ALA A 146 -5.59 -2.11 -6.06
C ALA A 146 -6.63 -1.04 -5.68
N ARG A 147 -7.78 -1.48 -5.19
CA ARG A 147 -8.86 -0.63 -4.72
C ARG A 147 -9.12 -0.87 -3.23
N GLY A 148 -9.39 0.19 -2.49
CA GLY A 148 -9.87 0.09 -1.11
C GLY A 148 -11.15 -0.77 -1.03
N ILE A 149 -11.21 -1.66 -0.04
CA ILE A 149 -12.37 -2.54 0.17
C ILE A 149 -13.49 -1.74 0.81
N ASN A 150 -14.65 -1.74 0.14
CA ASN A 150 -15.90 -1.09 0.59
C ASN A 150 -17.10 -1.97 0.36
N ASP A 151 -18.23 -1.64 0.95
CA ASP A 151 -19.62 -2.07 0.63
C ASP A 151 -19.80 -3.51 0.09
N THR A 152 -18.81 -4.37 0.29
CA THR A 152 -18.89 -5.80 0.05
C THR A 152 -19.25 -6.51 1.36
N PRO A 153 -19.80 -7.73 1.31
CA PRO A 153 -19.97 -8.55 2.53
C PRO A 153 -18.67 -8.65 3.34
N THR A 154 -17.55 -8.67 2.67
CA THR A 154 -16.18 -8.60 3.22
C THR A 154 -15.97 -7.32 4.03
N ALA A 155 -16.29 -6.16 3.45
CA ALA A 155 -16.13 -4.88 4.13
C ALA A 155 -17.04 -4.77 5.37
N HIS A 156 -18.27 -5.29 5.31
CA HIS A 156 -19.17 -5.32 6.47
C HIS A 156 -18.62 -6.17 7.62
N ARG A 157 -18.04 -7.35 7.34
CA ARG A 157 -17.39 -8.18 8.35
C ARG A 157 -16.17 -7.48 8.93
N LEU A 158 -15.32 -6.95 8.06
CA LEU A 158 -14.13 -6.20 8.47
C LEU A 158 -14.53 -4.97 9.31
N ALA A 159 -15.56 -4.24 8.90
CA ALA A 159 -16.08 -3.10 9.65
C ALA A 159 -16.61 -3.50 11.04
N THR A 160 -17.25 -4.65 11.17
CA THR A 160 -17.73 -5.15 12.48
C THR A 160 -16.58 -5.47 13.41
N VAL A 161 -15.56 -6.21 12.92
CA VAL A 161 -14.34 -6.50 13.68
C VAL A 161 -13.58 -5.21 13.98
N ALA A 162 -13.53 -4.29 13.03
CA ALA A 162 -12.84 -3.01 13.19
C ALA A 162 -13.52 -2.10 14.23
N ARG A 163 -14.84 -2.07 14.30
CA ARG A 163 -15.57 -1.32 15.35
C ARG A 163 -15.19 -1.80 16.73
N THR A 164 -15.13 -3.12 16.92
CA THR A 164 -14.70 -3.73 18.18
C THR A 164 -13.25 -3.41 18.51
N ALA A 165 -12.41 -3.16 17.48
CA ALA A 165 -10.98 -2.88 17.61
C ALA A 165 -10.60 -1.40 17.48
N GLY A 166 -11.56 -0.46 17.35
CA GLY A 166 -11.27 0.98 17.20
C GLY A 166 -10.86 1.43 15.79
N TYR A 167 -11.17 0.66 14.74
CA TYR A 167 -10.76 0.94 13.34
C TYR A 167 -11.81 1.73 12.52
N GLN A 168 -12.84 2.28 13.15
CA GLN A 168 -14.01 2.82 12.45
C GLN A 168 -13.71 3.93 11.42
N GLU A 169 -12.67 4.77 11.69
CA GLU A 169 -12.30 5.87 10.80
C GLU A 169 -11.64 5.41 9.49
N VAL A 170 -10.96 4.27 9.51
CA VAL A 170 -10.21 3.75 8.37
C VAL A 170 -11.15 3.33 7.25
N PHE A 171 -12.28 2.71 7.58
CA PHE A 171 -13.23 2.21 6.59
C PHE A 171 -14.03 3.32 5.89
N ALA A 172 -14.37 4.38 6.61
CA ALA A 172 -15.11 5.51 6.03
C ALA A 172 -14.32 6.24 4.94
N ARG A 173 -12.97 6.23 5.03
CA ARG A 173 -12.08 6.87 4.05
C ARG A 173 -11.72 5.98 2.85
N GLN A 174 -12.01 4.69 2.91
CA GLN A 174 -11.61 3.72 1.87
C GLN A 174 -12.58 3.65 0.69
N SER A 175 -13.76 4.25 0.79
CA SER A 175 -14.81 4.15 -0.22
C SER A 175 -14.41 4.62 -1.61
N SER A 176 -13.40 5.45 -1.72
CA SER A 176 -12.97 6.07 -2.96
C SER A 176 -11.46 5.92 -3.20
N LEU A 177 -10.83 4.94 -2.57
CA LEU A 177 -9.38 4.78 -2.63
C LEU A 177 -8.95 3.91 -3.81
N LEU A 178 -8.05 4.43 -4.64
CA LEU A 178 -7.20 3.63 -5.53
C LEU A 178 -5.76 3.72 -5.04
N PHE A 179 -5.08 2.58 -5.11
CA PHE A 179 -3.73 2.43 -4.62
C PHE A 179 -2.85 1.78 -5.68
N GLY A 180 -1.79 2.45 -6.10
CA GLY A 180 -0.76 1.90 -6.98
C GLY A 180 0.54 1.70 -6.23
N PHE A 181 1.16 0.55 -6.39
CA PHE A 181 2.51 0.27 -5.96
C PHE A 181 3.36 -0.07 -7.19
N PHE A 182 4.47 0.63 -7.37
CA PHE A 182 5.36 0.45 -8.50
C PHE A 182 6.79 0.35 -7.99
N SER A 183 7.57 -0.59 -8.52
CA SER A 183 8.97 -0.72 -8.17
C SER A 183 9.85 -0.90 -9.41
N TRP A 184 11.10 -0.46 -9.27
CA TRP A 184 12.09 -0.41 -10.33
C TRP A 184 13.42 -0.98 -9.86
N ALA A 185 14.24 -1.43 -10.81
CA ALA A 185 15.58 -1.92 -10.53
C ALA A 185 16.55 -0.80 -10.10
N ASN A 186 16.33 0.42 -10.62
CA ASN A 186 17.18 1.59 -10.36
C ASN A 186 16.44 2.91 -10.66
N GLU A 187 17.09 4.03 -10.35
CA GLU A 187 16.54 5.38 -10.57
C GLU A 187 16.25 5.68 -12.05
N MET A 188 17.09 5.24 -12.96
CA MET A 188 16.91 5.48 -14.41
C MET A 188 15.62 4.83 -14.91
N GLU A 189 15.32 3.60 -14.50
CA GLU A 189 14.06 2.93 -14.87
C GLU A 189 12.85 3.64 -14.27
N ARG A 190 12.97 4.17 -13.06
CA ARG A 190 11.92 5.00 -12.45
C ARG A 190 11.69 6.28 -13.24
N GLU A 191 12.75 6.98 -13.61
CA GLU A 191 12.67 8.21 -14.40
C GLU A 191 12.07 7.96 -15.78
N ASN A 192 12.48 6.89 -16.47
CA ASN A 192 11.93 6.47 -17.75
C ASN A 192 10.42 6.17 -17.65
N PHE A 193 10.01 5.46 -16.58
CA PHE A 193 8.59 5.19 -16.33
C PHE A 193 7.79 6.49 -16.16
N TYR A 194 8.27 7.43 -15.34
CA TYR A 194 7.59 8.70 -15.13
C TYR A 194 7.65 9.64 -16.33
N ALA A 195 8.68 9.54 -17.14
CA ALA A 195 8.83 10.31 -18.37
C ALA A 195 7.97 9.76 -19.51
N HIS A 196 7.52 8.50 -19.43
CA HIS A 196 6.79 7.84 -20.48
C HIS A 196 5.44 8.52 -20.77
N ASP A 197 5.12 8.73 -22.05
CA ASP A 197 3.92 9.48 -22.47
C ASP A 197 2.61 8.83 -22.01
N ILE A 198 2.56 7.51 -21.95
CA ILE A 198 1.39 6.76 -21.44
C ILE A 198 1.16 7.14 -19.97
N TYR A 199 2.19 7.05 -19.12
CA TYR A 199 2.08 7.43 -17.70
C TYR A 199 1.65 8.89 -17.55
N ARG A 200 2.31 9.81 -18.25
CA ARG A 200 1.99 11.25 -18.19
C ARG A 200 0.55 11.56 -18.61
N ARG A 201 0.05 10.87 -19.63
CA ARG A 201 -1.34 11.02 -20.10
C ARG A 201 -2.32 10.55 -19.04
N VAL A 202 -2.13 9.35 -18.50
CA VAL A 202 -2.98 8.81 -17.43
C VAL A 202 -2.95 9.73 -16.22
N LYS A 203 -1.76 10.10 -15.76
CA LYS A 203 -1.58 11.01 -14.62
C LYS A 203 -2.34 12.31 -14.80
N ARG A 204 -2.16 13.01 -15.92
CA ARG A 204 -2.86 14.28 -16.21
C ARG A 204 -4.37 14.14 -16.20
N THR A 205 -4.89 13.00 -16.70
CA THR A 205 -6.33 12.76 -16.74
C THR A 205 -6.89 12.54 -15.33
N VAL A 206 -6.17 11.84 -14.50
CA VAL A 206 -6.55 11.60 -13.11
C VAL A 206 -6.47 12.90 -12.29
N GLU A 207 -5.37 13.65 -12.41
CA GLU A 207 -5.13 14.88 -11.66
C GLU A 207 -6.15 16.00 -11.95
N LYS A 208 -6.86 15.96 -13.07
CA LYS A 208 -8.01 16.85 -13.31
C LYS A 208 -9.16 16.68 -12.32
N GLY A 209 -9.16 15.63 -11.56
CA GLY A 209 -10.26 15.31 -10.65
C GLY A 209 -9.89 14.85 -9.27
N ALA A 210 -8.63 14.53 -9.03
CA ALA A 210 -8.14 14.20 -7.70
C ALA A 210 -6.61 14.29 -7.65
N PRO A 211 -6.03 14.78 -6.56
CA PRO A 211 -4.59 14.75 -6.37
C PRO A 211 -4.09 13.31 -6.30
N ILE A 212 -2.92 13.06 -6.89
CA ILE A 212 -2.19 11.81 -6.71
C ILE A 212 -1.09 12.08 -5.68
N ASN A 213 -1.22 11.50 -4.51
CA ASN A 213 -0.16 11.54 -3.51
C ASN A 213 0.87 10.46 -3.82
N VAL A 214 2.09 10.85 -4.13
CA VAL A 214 3.19 9.94 -4.45
C VAL A 214 4.20 9.95 -3.31
N LEU A 215 4.50 8.76 -2.78
CA LEU A 215 5.55 8.56 -1.79
C LEU A 215 6.63 7.65 -2.38
N SER A 216 7.86 8.16 -2.47
CA SER A 216 9.02 7.38 -2.89
C SER A 216 9.55 6.53 -1.74
N LEU A 217 9.91 5.28 -2.03
CA LEU A 217 10.28 4.26 -1.07
C LEU A 217 11.59 3.57 -1.47
N GLU A 218 12.32 3.09 -0.48
CA GLU A 218 13.43 2.15 -0.63
C GLU A 218 13.13 0.87 0.14
N MET A 219 13.51 -0.27 -0.40
CA MET A 219 13.35 -1.57 0.25
C MET A 219 14.35 -1.74 1.39
N LEU A 220 13.92 -2.36 2.51
CA LEU A 220 14.75 -2.56 3.72
C LEU A 220 15.13 -4.02 3.93
#